data_5b4f9a963a3ba21626b03bca76bb28f6
#
_entry.id   5b4f9a963a3ba21626b03bca76bb28f6
#
_cell.length_a   1.000
_cell.length_b   1.000
_cell.length_c   1.000
_cell.angle_alpha   90.00
_cell.angle_beta   90.00
_cell.angle_gamma   90.00
#
_symmetry.space_group_name_H-M   'P 1'
#
loop_
_entity.id
_entity.type
_entity.pdbx_description
1 polymer ?
#
loop_
_entity_poly.entity_id
_entity_poly.type
_entity_poly.pdbx_seq_one_letter_code
_entity_poly.pdbx_strand_id
1 'polypeptide(L)'
;CSSDLGDFPCFSVPAISQKAKYVLEKHFEGLVEIFPFAPNKKYGQFYFMNITNLLDSLDLEKSELKFALDGKRIMRIKRYVFQEKILEMNTNVFKLQNKKRGEIFVNEITKQLIEDAGLAGFIFTQVWDSENPDFVYEPRKIL
;
A
#
# COMPACT_ATOMS: atom_id res chain seq x y z
N CYS A 1 4.87 11.13 -8.88
CA CYS A 1 5.31 11.62 -7.58
C CYS A 1 5.24 13.14 -7.52
N SER A 2 4.80 13.68 -6.39
CA SER A 2 4.84 15.12 -6.13
C SER A 2 6.27 15.56 -5.81
N SER A 3 6.65 16.76 -6.25
CA SER A 3 7.91 17.39 -5.84
C SER A 3 7.86 17.89 -4.40
N ASP A 4 6.67 18.02 -3.83
CA ASP A 4 6.47 18.46 -2.44
C ASP A 4 6.50 17.26 -1.51
N LEU A 5 7.17 17.41 -0.36
CA LEU A 5 7.20 16.38 0.66
C LEU A 5 5.97 16.52 1.58
N GLY A 6 5.04 15.57 1.45
CA GLY A 6 3.95 15.42 2.41
C GLY A 6 4.31 14.41 3.50
N ASP A 7 3.30 13.90 4.17
CA ASP A 7 3.50 12.86 5.20
C ASP A 7 3.90 11.51 4.60
N PHE A 8 3.66 11.33 3.30
CA PHE A 8 4.05 10.13 2.56
C PHE A 8 4.69 10.55 1.24
N PRO A 9 5.94 11.03 1.26
CA PRO A 9 6.63 11.46 0.04
C PRO A 9 6.95 10.28 -0.87
N CYS A 10 7.02 10.57 -2.16
CA CYS A 10 7.24 9.56 -3.19
C CYS A 10 8.74 9.34 -3.42
N PHE A 11 9.29 8.33 -2.76
CA PHE A 11 10.66 7.87 -2.94
C PHE A 11 10.67 6.43 -3.48
N SER A 12 11.83 5.92 -3.87
CA SER A 12 12.00 4.52 -4.26
C SER A 12 11.70 3.54 -3.10
N VAL A 13 11.89 4.00 -1.86
CA VAL A 13 11.49 3.31 -0.63
C VAL A 13 10.44 4.18 0.06
N PRO A 14 9.31 3.61 0.50
CA PRO A 14 8.31 4.38 1.20
C PRO A 14 8.88 5.11 2.41
N ALA A 15 8.59 6.39 2.52
CA ALA A 15 9.03 7.23 3.61
C ALA A 15 7.83 7.97 4.22
N ILE A 16 7.85 8.15 5.53
CA ILE A 16 6.77 8.81 6.25
C ILE A 16 7.33 9.92 7.16
N SER A 17 6.51 10.92 7.41
CA SER A 17 6.83 12.00 8.35
C SER A 17 6.78 11.49 9.79
N GLN A 18 7.31 12.29 10.72
CA GLN A 18 7.22 12.00 12.15
C GLN A 18 5.76 11.95 12.61
N LYS A 19 4.92 12.83 12.08
CA LYS A 19 3.48 12.84 12.38
C LYS A 19 2.81 11.54 11.91
N ALA A 20 3.11 11.10 10.69
CA ALA A 20 2.56 9.86 10.15
C ALA A 20 3.06 8.64 10.93
N LYS A 21 4.35 8.62 11.31
CA LYS A 21 4.89 7.57 12.16
C LYS A 21 4.13 7.46 13.48
N TYR A 22 3.90 8.59 14.13
CA TYR A 22 3.18 8.62 15.40
C TYR A 22 1.77 8.03 15.30
N VAL A 23 1.07 8.31 14.21
CA VAL A 23 -0.28 7.81 13.99
C VAL A 23 -0.29 6.34 13.60
N LEU A 24 0.64 5.91 12.73
CA LEU A 24 0.59 4.61 12.08
C LEU A 24 1.38 3.51 12.80
N GLU A 25 2.37 3.87 13.61
CA GLU A 25 3.28 2.89 14.23
C GLU A 25 2.52 1.82 15.04
N LYS A 26 1.57 2.23 15.85
CA LYS A 26 0.76 1.30 16.66
C LYS A 26 -0.22 0.50 15.80
N HIS A 27 -0.85 1.17 14.84
CA HIS A 27 -1.84 0.56 13.95
C HIS A 27 -1.20 -0.52 13.06
N PHE A 28 0.06 -0.31 12.67
CA PHE A 28 0.82 -1.23 11.83
C PHE A 28 1.77 -2.14 12.61
N GLU A 29 1.62 -2.23 13.92
CA GLU A 29 2.51 -3.04 14.75
C GLU A 29 2.57 -4.49 14.26
N GLY A 30 3.80 -4.99 14.05
CA GLY A 30 4.03 -6.34 13.55
C GLY A 30 3.90 -6.48 12.03
N LEU A 31 3.49 -5.43 11.33
CA LEU A 31 3.26 -5.46 9.87
C LEU A 31 4.32 -4.70 9.09
N VAL A 32 5.07 -3.84 9.76
CA VAL A 32 6.08 -2.99 9.14
C VAL A 32 7.33 -2.90 10.02
N GLU A 33 8.42 -2.50 9.39
CA GLU A 33 9.64 -2.06 10.08
C GLU A 33 9.83 -0.58 9.77
N ILE A 34 10.10 0.23 10.78
CA ILE A 34 10.27 1.68 10.63
C ILE A 34 11.69 2.05 11.04
N PHE A 35 12.42 2.70 10.15
CA PHE A 35 13.80 3.11 10.34
C PHE A 35 13.94 4.62 10.17
N PRO A 36 14.61 5.32 11.09
CA PRO A 36 14.89 6.74 10.88
C PRO A 36 15.94 6.92 9.79
N PHE A 37 15.86 8.01 9.06
CA PHE A 37 16.95 8.46 8.22
C PHE A 37 17.32 9.90 8.58
N ALA A 38 18.48 10.35 8.09
CA ALA A 38 19.07 11.62 8.51
C ALA A 38 18.05 12.76 8.42
N PRO A 39 17.91 13.58 9.48
CA PRO A 39 16.97 14.71 9.45
C PRO A 39 17.38 15.72 8.37
N ASN A 40 16.36 16.27 7.71
CA ASN A 40 16.55 17.32 6.75
C ASN A 40 16.19 18.65 7.40
N LYS A 41 17.07 19.66 7.29
CA LYS A 41 16.84 20.99 7.89
C LYS A 41 15.57 21.67 7.38
N LYS A 42 15.19 21.37 6.12
CA LYS A 42 14.00 21.95 5.49
C LYS A 42 12.71 21.21 5.85
N TYR A 43 12.77 19.86 5.89
CA TYR A 43 11.59 19.02 6.01
C TYR A 43 11.46 18.28 7.33
N GLY A 44 12.49 18.31 8.18
CA GLY A 44 12.49 17.64 9.48
C GLY A 44 12.87 16.17 9.40
N GLN A 45 12.42 15.40 10.37
CA GLN A 45 12.70 13.98 10.50
C GLN A 45 11.73 13.13 9.68
N PHE A 46 12.28 12.25 8.85
CA PHE A 46 11.51 11.25 8.12
C PHE A 46 11.99 9.84 8.49
N TYR A 47 11.13 8.87 8.19
CA TYR A 47 11.39 7.47 8.49
C TYR A 47 11.10 6.63 7.24
N PHE A 48 11.94 5.61 7.01
CA PHE A 48 11.64 4.58 6.03
C PHE A 48 10.66 3.59 6.64
N MET A 49 9.64 3.24 5.88
CA MET A 49 8.66 2.23 6.28
C MET A 49 8.74 1.04 5.34
N ASN A 50 9.24 -0.08 5.86
CA ASN A 50 9.31 -1.33 5.12
C ASN A 50 8.12 -2.20 5.48
N ILE A 51 7.29 -2.53 4.50
CA ILE A 51 6.12 -3.40 4.71
C ILE A 51 6.59 -4.84 4.73
N THR A 52 6.51 -5.49 5.88
CA THR A 52 6.90 -6.89 6.06
C THR A 52 5.73 -7.85 5.95
N ASN A 53 4.50 -7.34 6.00
CA ASN A 53 3.30 -8.16 5.88
C ASN A 53 3.03 -8.50 4.42
N LEU A 54 3.46 -9.68 4.00
CA LEU A 54 3.26 -10.19 2.64
C LEU A 54 2.14 -11.24 2.69
N LEU A 55 1.06 -10.99 1.96
CA LEU A 55 -0.10 -11.87 1.95
C LEU A 55 -0.23 -12.61 0.61
N ASP A 56 -0.36 -13.93 0.67
CA ASP A 56 -0.75 -14.76 -0.46
C ASP A 56 -2.28 -14.77 -0.53
N SER A 57 -2.84 -13.68 -1.00
CA SER A 57 -4.27 -13.42 -0.92
C SER A 57 -4.94 -13.16 -2.27
N LEU A 58 -4.15 -12.98 -3.33
CA LEU A 58 -4.70 -12.74 -4.66
C LEU A 58 -5.17 -14.06 -5.28
N ASP A 59 -6.38 -14.05 -5.83
CA ASP A 59 -6.90 -15.18 -6.62
C ASP A 59 -6.36 -15.05 -8.04
N LEU A 60 -5.36 -15.86 -8.37
CA LEU A 60 -4.67 -15.78 -9.66
C LEU A 60 -5.53 -16.26 -10.82
N GLU A 61 -6.53 -17.09 -10.56
CA GLU A 61 -7.42 -17.60 -11.60
C GLU A 61 -8.51 -16.60 -11.96
N LYS A 62 -9.05 -15.91 -10.98
CA LYS A 62 -10.13 -14.93 -11.17
C LYS A 62 -9.62 -13.53 -11.48
N SER A 63 -8.40 -13.21 -11.08
CA SER A 63 -7.79 -11.91 -11.37
C SER A 63 -7.33 -11.82 -12.82
N GLU A 64 -7.32 -10.61 -13.37
CA GLU A 64 -6.78 -10.36 -14.71
C GLU A 64 -5.34 -9.88 -14.58
N LEU A 65 -4.40 -10.65 -15.09
CA LEU A 65 -2.96 -10.44 -14.92
C LEU A 65 -2.25 -10.33 -16.27
N LYS A 66 -1.20 -9.52 -16.29
CA LYS A 66 -0.22 -9.51 -17.37
C LYS A 66 1.11 -10.03 -16.83
N PHE A 67 1.62 -11.10 -17.41
CA PHE A 67 2.89 -11.70 -17.01
C PHE A 67 4.05 -11.15 -17.84
N ALA A 68 5.27 -11.23 -17.28
CA ALA A 68 6.49 -10.98 -18.01
C ALA A 68 6.73 -12.06 -19.06
N LEU A 69 7.73 -11.85 -19.92
CA LEU A 69 8.07 -12.81 -20.98
C LEU A 69 8.41 -14.21 -20.47
N ASP A 70 8.88 -14.32 -19.21
CA ASP A 70 9.16 -15.60 -18.56
C ASP A 70 7.90 -16.38 -18.17
N GLY A 71 6.71 -15.76 -18.25
CA GLY A 71 5.44 -16.35 -17.87
C GLY A 71 5.24 -16.56 -16.38
N LYS A 72 6.18 -16.13 -15.54
CA LYS A 72 6.16 -16.34 -14.08
C LYS A 72 5.95 -15.07 -13.28
N ARG A 73 6.61 -14.00 -13.68
CA ARG A 73 6.57 -12.74 -12.96
C ARG A 73 5.37 -11.91 -13.41
N ILE A 74 4.58 -11.43 -12.44
CA ILE A 74 3.45 -10.57 -12.71
C ILE A 74 3.97 -9.14 -12.99
N MET A 75 3.72 -8.64 -14.20
CA MET A 75 4.08 -7.28 -14.61
C MET A 75 3.00 -6.28 -14.23
N ARG A 76 1.75 -6.66 -14.39
CA ARG A 76 0.62 -5.77 -14.17
C ARG A 76 -0.60 -6.56 -13.73
N ILE A 77 -1.40 -5.98 -12.86
CA ILE A 77 -2.69 -6.51 -12.43
C ILE A 77 -3.76 -5.57 -12.99
N LYS A 78 -4.58 -6.09 -13.90
CA LYS A 78 -5.65 -5.31 -14.53
C LYS A 78 -6.95 -5.37 -13.75
N ARG A 79 -7.19 -6.48 -13.07
CA ARG A 79 -8.34 -6.67 -12.20
C ARG A 79 -7.92 -7.46 -10.97
N TYR A 80 -8.25 -6.93 -9.80
CA TYR A 80 -7.94 -7.58 -8.53
C TYR A 80 -9.13 -8.40 -8.08
N VAL A 81 -8.90 -9.68 -7.80
CA VAL A 81 -9.84 -10.54 -7.08
C VAL A 81 -9.07 -11.23 -5.97
N PHE A 82 -9.46 -10.96 -4.74
CA PHE A 82 -8.82 -11.54 -3.57
C PHE A 82 -9.54 -12.82 -3.15
N GLN A 83 -8.79 -13.75 -2.55
CA GLN A 83 -9.36 -14.96 -1.97
C GLN A 83 -10.16 -14.61 -0.72
N GLU A 84 -11.22 -15.37 -0.43
CA GLU A 84 -12.06 -15.13 0.76
C GLU A 84 -11.27 -15.14 2.06
N LYS A 85 -10.21 -15.94 2.14
CA LYS A 85 -9.35 -16.01 3.33
C LYS A 85 -8.73 -14.66 3.74
N ILE A 86 -8.70 -13.67 2.82
CA ILE A 86 -8.19 -12.34 3.15
C ILE A 86 -9.00 -11.67 4.26
N LEU A 87 -10.28 -12.00 4.38
CA LEU A 87 -11.17 -11.42 5.39
C LEU A 87 -10.77 -11.83 6.82
N GLU A 88 -10.01 -12.92 6.95
CA GLU A 88 -9.51 -13.43 8.23
C GLU A 88 -8.06 -12.97 8.51
N MET A 89 -7.43 -12.28 7.56
CA MET A 89 -6.06 -11.82 7.67
C MET A 89 -6.01 -10.38 8.18
N ASN A 90 -4.86 -9.98 8.73
CA ASN A 90 -4.61 -8.58 9.08
C ASN A 90 -4.25 -7.79 7.82
N THR A 91 -5.20 -6.99 7.34
CA THR A 91 -5.09 -6.21 6.11
C THR A 91 -4.88 -4.72 6.38
N ASN A 92 -4.48 -4.35 7.58
CA ASN A 92 -4.24 -2.93 7.90
C ASN A 92 -3.21 -2.32 6.95
N VAL A 93 -2.14 -3.06 6.65
CA VAL A 93 -1.19 -2.74 5.59
C VAL A 93 -0.54 -4.04 5.11
N PHE A 94 -0.39 -4.20 3.81
CA PHE A 94 0.24 -5.40 3.26
C PHE A 94 0.71 -5.18 1.83
N LYS A 95 1.53 -6.10 1.36
CA LYS A 95 1.90 -6.26 -0.04
C LYS A 95 1.53 -7.66 -0.50
N LEU A 96 1.38 -7.84 -1.80
CA LEU A 96 1.15 -9.16 -2.37
C LEU A 96 2.44 -9.98 -2.36
N GLN A 97 2.37 -11.19 -1.87
CA GLN A 97 3.51 -12.11 -1.89
C GLN A 97 3.99 -12.39 -3.31
N ASN A 98 3.08 -12.39 -4.28
CA ASN A 98 3.36 -12.60 -5.69
C ASN A 98 4.02 -11.38 -6.36
N LYS A 99 3.97 -10.22 -5.74
CA LYS A 99 4.51 -8.97 -6.27
C LYS A 99 5.08 -8.10 -5.15
N LYS A 100 6.16 -8.56 -4.55
CA LYS A 100 6.77 -7.95 -3.35
C LYS A 100 7.24 -6.51 -3.55
N ARG A 101 7.57 -6.13 -4.78
CA ARG A 101 7.98 -4.76 -5.13
C ARG A 101 6.84 -3.93 -5.72
N GLY A 102 5.62 -4.42 -5.61
CA GLY A 102 4.43 -3.75 -6.12
C GLY A 102 3.84 -2.77 -5.12
N GLU A 103 2.57 -2.51 -5.30
CA GLU A 103 1.81 -1.55 -4.53
C GLU A 103 1.64 -1.98 -3.08
N ILE A 104 1.42 -0.99 -2.23
CA ILE A 104 1.06 -1.16 -0.83
C ILE A 104 -0.45 -1.09 -0.73
N PHE A 105 -1.05 -2.06 -0.03
CA PHE A 105 -2.50 -2.13 0.16
C PHE A 105 -2.86 -1.85 1.61
N VAL A 106 -3.99 -1.19 1.81
CA VAL A 106 -4.56 -0.93 3.13
C VAL A 106 -6.05 -1.23 3.10
N ASN A 107 -6.63 -1.49 4.27
CA ASN A 107 -8.07 -1.66 4.39
C ASN A 107 -8.77 -0.31 4.62
N GLU A 108 -10.10 -0.34 4.66
CA GLU A 108 -10.91 0.86 4.85
C GLU A 108 -10.66 1.51 6.22
N ILE A 109 -10.40 0.72 7.25
CA ILE A 109 -10.11 1.22 8.60
C ILE A 109 -8.84 2.07 8.58
N THR A 110 -7.79 1.60 7.92
CA THR A 110 -6.53 2.33 7.78
C THR A 110 -6.70 3.60 6.97
N LYS A 111 -7.43 3.53 5.86
CA LYS A 111 -7.75 4.71 5.04
C LYS A 111 -8.44 5.77 5.88
N GLN A 112 -9.45 5.37 6.65
CA GLN A 112 -10.21 6.29 7.49
C GLN A 112 -9.33 6.89 8.59
N LEU A 113 -8.45 6.10 9.20
CA LEU A 113 -7.51 6.58 10.21
C LEU A 113 -6.59 7.67 9.64
N ILE A 114 -6.06 7.46 8.44
CA ILE A 114 -5.16 8.39 7.77
C ILE A 114 -5.90 9.69 7.45
N GLU A 115 -7.11 9.61 6.92
CA GLU A 115 -7.93 10.76 6.59
C GLU A 115 -8.32 11.56 7.84
N ASP A 116 -8.74 10.88 8.89
CA ASP A 116 -9.14 11.52 10.16
C ASP A 116 -7.97 12.21 10.85
N ALA A 117 -6.77 11.67 10.69
CA ALA A 117 -5.55 12.27 11.25
C ALA A 117 -5.04 13.46 10.41
N GLY A 118 -5.63 13.70 9.24
CA GLY A 118 -5.24 14.79 8.36
C GLY A 118 -3.85 14.62 7.76
N LEU A 119 -3.39 13.39 7.55
CA LEU A 119 -2.09 13.13 6.95
C LEU A 119 -2.12 13.45 5.46
N ALA A 120 -1.12 14.15 4.97
CA ALA A 120 -0.99 14.55 3.58
C ALA A 120 -0.10 13.58 2.79
N GLY A 121 -0.26 13.57 1.47
CA GLY A 121 0.59 12.78 0.58
C GLY A 121 0.12 11.36 0.34
N PHE A 122 -0.94 10.92 1.01
CA PHE A 122 -1.54 9.61 0.77
C PHE A 122 -2.60 9.72 -0.32
N ILE A 123 -2.51 8.82 -1.30
CA ILE A 123 -3.47 8.74 -2.40
C ILE A 123 -4.00 7.31 -2.42
N PHE A 124 -5.32 7.18 -2.29
CA PHE A 124 -5.97 5.89 -2.26
C PHE A 124 -6.75 5.63 -3.55
N THR A 125 -6.61 4.42 -4.06
CA THR A 125 -7.40 3.92 -5.19
C THR A 125 -8.02 2.61 -4.76
N GLN A 126 -9.34 2.52 -4.81
CA GLN A 126 -10.03 1.27 -4.49
C GLN A 126 -9.74 0.25 -5.58
N VAL A 127 -9.27 -0.94 -5.17
CA VAL A 127 -8.92 -2.01 -6.11
C VAL A 127 -9.87 -3.20 -6.02
N TRP A 128 -10.61 -3.33 -4.90
CA TRP A 128 -11.49 -4.46 -4.67
C TRP A 128 -12.52 -4.14 -3.59
N ASP A 129 -13.69 -4.76 -3.68
CA ASP A 129 -14.77 -4.64 -2.70
C ASP A 129 -15.32 -6.04 -2.42
N SER A 130 -15.18 -6.50 -1.18
CA SER A 130 -15.64 -7.83 -0.76
C SER A 130 -17.17 -7.99 -0.82
N GLU A 131 -17.89 -6.87 -0.73
CA GLU A 131 -19.36 -6.86 -0.75
C GLU A 131 -19.95 -6.63 -2.13
N ASN A 132 -19.12 -6.26 -3.10
CA ASN A 132 -19.55 -5.96 -4.47
C ASN A 132 -18.72 -6.76 -5.48
N PRO A 133 -19.15 -7.96 -5.89
CA PRO A 133 -18.40 -8.77 -6.84
C PRO A 133 -18.30 -8.15 -8.24
N ASP A 134 -19.15 -7.18 -8.55
CA ASP A 134 -19.15 -6.48 -9.84
C ASP A 134 -18.26 -5.24 -9.85
N PHE A 135 -17.54 -4.97 -8.75
CA PHE A 135 -16.66 -3.82 -8.66
C PHE A 135 -15.56 -3.89 -9.74
N VAL A 136 -15.37 -2.80 -10.46
CA VAL A 136 -14.35 -2.67 -11.51
C VAL A 136 -13.26 -1.72 -11.05
N TYR A 137 -12.02 -2.23 -11.01
CA TYR A 137 -10.84 -1.43 -10.74
C TYR A 137 -10.50 -0.56 -11.94
N GLU A 138 -10.37 0.74 -11.70
CA GLU A 138 -9.92 1.68 -12.72
C GLU A 138 -8.54 2.20 -12.33
N PRO A 139 -7.47 1.80 -13.06
CA PRO A 139 -6.14 2.31 -12.79
C PRO A 139 -6.12 3.82 -12.95
N ARG A 140 -5.48 4.51 -12.01
CA ARG A 140 -5.33 5.95 -12.10
C ARG A 140 -4.52 6.31 -13.34
N LYS A 141 -5.10 7.15 -14.18
CA LYS A 141 -4.37 7.69 -15.32
C LYS A 141 -3.38 8.73 -14.84
N ILE A 142 -2.12 8.53 -15.15
CA ILE A 142 -1.07 9.54 -14.94
C ILE A 142 -1.09 10.44 -16.18
N LEU A 143 -1.46 11.66 -15.94
CA LEU A 143 -1.43 12.68 -16.99
C LEU A 143 -0.04 13.31 -17.05
#